data_3857b997626d408ede62da3576be2e88
#
_entry.id   3857b997626d408ede62da3576be2e88
#
_cell.length_a   1.000
_cell.length_b   1.000
_cell.length_c   1.000
_cell.angle_alpha   90.00
_cell.angle_beta   90.00
_cell.angle_gamma   90.00
#
_symmetry.space_group_name_H-M   'P 1'
#
loop_
_entity.id
_entity.type
_entity.pdbx_description
1 polymer ?
#
loop_
_entity_poly.entity_id
_entity_poly.type
_entity_poly.pdbx_seq_one_letter_code
_entity_poly.pdbx_strand_id
1 'polypeptide(L)'
;MSLETCFGPELNIYEESKDHAKRLVTTSPVLSHKKLQSIIKNPYFKTKEIPLSYPKNSSVEIAIKNIQNQVVSSVKKGYAIIHLKEELPDASFLPVNALLAVGGVHQKLVKLGLRSDANIVITTSSARDTHQIACLIGFGATAVYPTLAYQTILDLTNKNELKGSPHENCARYRKGVNKGILKIISKMGISTISSYRGSQLFEIVGLNSDIVDLCFTNTTSRIRGRNFNDFDKEIRSIDEYARSNLSDMNVGGLLKYIHGGEYHTYNPEIVKKLQEAVSTGSEVSYKEYSNLVDKRPPAMLRDLLEIKTNRKSIDIKSVESSKEILKRFDSAGMSLGALSPKAHETLAEAMNNLGARSNSGEGGEAIERYGTDKTSKIKQVASGRFGVTPHYLVNAEVLQIKIAQGAKPGEGGQLPGGKVNKLIAKLRYSTPGVTLISPPPVSYTHLRAHETSLH
;
A
#
# COMPACT_ATOMS: atom_id res chain seq x y z
N MET A 1 16.16 0.56 13.97
CA MET A 1 16.00 -0.12 12.67
C MET A 1 17.08 0.34 11.71
N SER A 2 17.61 -0.55 10.89
CA SER A 2 18.72 -0.27 9.97
C SER A 2 18.38 -0.66 8.52
N LEU A 3 18.69 0.25 7.58
CA LEU A 3 18.69 0.00 6.14
C LEU A 3 20.10 -0.33 5.61
N GLU A 4 21.05 -0.50 6.50
CA GLU A 4 22.40 -0.86 6.11
C GLU A 4 22.41 -2.13 5.28
N THR A 5 23.05 -2.05 4.12
CA THR A 5 23.07 -3.12 3.13
C THR A 5 24.50 -3.50 2.82
N CYS A 6 24.80 -4.77 3.06
CA CYS A 6 26.13 -5.35 2.84
C CYS A 6 26.17 -6.12 1.52
N PHE A 7 27.30 -6.03 0.82
CA PHE A 7 27.63 -6.79 -0.39
C PHE A 7 28.89 -7.60 -0.17
N GLY A 8 28.96 -8.73 -0.81
CA GLY A 8 29.99 -9.74 -0.70
C GLY A 8 29.38 -11.10 -0.36
N PRO A 9 30.06 -12.21 -0.62
CA PRO A 9 29.60 -13.55 -0.27
C PRO A 9 29.49 -13.68 1.25
N GLU A 10 28.50 -14.39 1.74
CA GLU A 10 28.41 -14.77 3.15
C GLU A 10 29.25 -16.06 3.33
N LEU A 11 30.26 -15.99 4.18
CA LEU A 11 31.15 -17.12 4.46
C LEU A 11 30.57 -17.94 5.61
N ASN A 12 31.11 -19.17 5.76
CA ASN A 12 30.72 -20.06 6.84
C ASN A 12 31.08 -19.43 8.21
N ILE A 13 30.08 -19.18 9.04
CA ILE A 13 30.27 -18.55 10.36
C ILE A 13 31.07 -19.39 11.35
N TYR A 14 31.19 -20.68 11.10
CA TYR A 14 31.99 -21.60 11.93
C TYR A 14 33.45 -21.68 11.53
N GLU A 15 33.85 -20.98 10.46
CA GLU A 15 35.22 -20.90 9.99
C GLU A 15 35.78 -19.50 10.23
N GLU A 16 36.74 -19.37 11.14
CA GLU A 16 37.37 -18.08 11.42
C GLU A 16 38.25 -17.66 10.25
N SER A 17 37.91 -16.52 9.64
CA SER A 17 38.68 -15.95 8.54
C SER A 17 38.56 -14.43 8.52
N LYS A 18 39.68 -13.74 8.20
CA LYS A 18 39.68 -12.28 7.92
C LYS A 18 38.80 -11.90 6.74
N ASP A 19 38.45 -12.86 5.90
CA ASP A 19 37.61 -12.61 4.72
C ASP A 19 36.16 -12.28 5.06
N HIS A 20 35.71 -12.61 6.29
CA HIS A 20 34.41 -12.14 6.81
C HIS A 20 34.32 -10.60 6.87
N ALA A 21 35.42 -9.91 7.07
CA ALA A 21 35.47 -8.45 7.08
C ALA A 21 35.49 -7.81 5.68
N LYS A 22 35.71 -8.59 4.63
CA LYS A 22 35.68 -8.10 3.24
C LYS A 22 34.26 -7.89 2.77
N ARG A 23 33.67 -6.76 3.18
CA ARG A 23 32.30 -6.37 2.84
C ARG A 23 32.28 -4.94 2.30
N LEU A 24 31.44 -4.72 1.30
CA LEU A 24 31.07 -3.39 0.86
C LEU A 24 29.74 -3.00 1.51
N VAL A 25 29.72 -1.88 2.22
CA VAL A 25 28.55 -1.46 3.00
C VAL A 25 27.96 -0.18 2.45
N THR A 26 26.65 -0.14 2.31
CA THR A 26 25.90 1.07 2.00
C THR A 26 24.84 1.36 3.06
N THR A 27 24.52 2.61 3.25
CA THR A 27 23.53 3.05 4.26
C THR A 27 22.07 2.76 3.88
N SER A 28 21.83 2.25 2.67
CA SER A 28 20.48 2.01 2.13
C SER A 28 20.54 1.06 0.94
N PRO A 29 19.53 0.22 0.74
CA PRO A 29 19.39 -0.61 -0.45
C PRO A 29 18.96 0.20 -1.69
N VAL A 30 18.52 1.46 -1.52
CA VAL A 30 18.14 2.34 -2.63
C VAL A 30 19.37 3.12 -3.10
N LEU A 31 19.90 2.73 -4.24
CA LEU A 31 21.19 3.22 -4.72
C LEU A 31 21.07 4.55 -5.46
N SER A 32 22.05 5.43 -5.28
CA SER A 32 22.32 6.53 -6.23
C SER A 32 23.18 6.01 -7.38
N HIS A 33 23.26 6.75 -8.48
CA HIS A 33 24.10 6.41 -9.62
C HIS A 33 25.56 6.17 -9.19
N LYS A 34 26.12 7.09 -8.40
CA LYS A 34 27.50 6.97 -7.90
C LYS A 34 27.72 5.69 -7.09
N LYS A 35 26.77 5.34 -6.19
CA LYS A 35 26.86 4.11 -5.40
C LYS A 35 26.73 2.84 -6.26
N LEU A 36 25.81 2.86 -7.24
CA LEU A 36 25.67 1.76 -8.19
C LEU A 36 26.99 1.53 -8.93
N GLN A 37 27.58 2.58 -9.51
CA GLN A 37 28.86 2.48 -10.22
C GLN A 37 29.99 1.97 -9.31
N SER A 38 30.04 2.44 -8.06
CA SER A 38 31.05 1.98 -7.10
C SER A 38 30.92 0.49 -6.76
N ILE A 39 29.68 -0.03 -6.73
CA ILE A 39 29.42 -1.46 -6.47
C ILE A 39 29.82 -2.30 -7.68
N ILE A 40 29.39 -1.90 -8.88
CA ILE A 40 29.60 -2.68 -10.11
C ILE A 40 31.08 -2.71 -10.49
N LYS A 41 31.80 -1.60 -10.30
CA LYS A 41 33.22 -1.45 -10.63
C LYS A 41 34.16 -1.81 -9.47
N ASN A 42 33.62 -2.39 -8.39
CA ASN A 42 34.41 -2.74 -7.22
C ASN A 42 35.45 -3.81 -7.57
N PRO A 43 36.75 -3.61 -7.27
CA PRO A 43 37.79 -4.55 -7.65
C PRO A 43 37.82 -5.83 -6.78
N TYR A 44 37.18 -5.83 -5.63
CA TYR A 44 37.19 -6.95 -4.68
C TYR A 44 36.17 -8.05 -5.02
N PHE A 45 35.11 -7.72 -5.75
CA PHE A 45 34.03 -8.65 -6.08
C PHE A 45 33.78 -8.67 -7.58
N LYS A 46 33.77 -9.86 -8.16
CA LYS A 46 33.39 -10.03 -9.56
C LYS A 46 31.90 -9.71 -9.74
N THR A 47 31.61 -8.83 -10.68
CA THR A 47 30.24 -8.45 -11.05
C THR A 47 29.87 -9.05 -12.40
N LYS A 48 28.70 -9.67 -12.48
CA LYS A 48 28.09 -10.11 -13.75
C LYS A 48 26.84 -9.30 -14.03
N GLU A 49 26.85 -8.59 -15.12
CA GLU A 49 25.66 -7.92 -15.67
C GLU A 49 24.86 -8.90 -16.53
N ILE A 50 23.55 -8.92 -16.32
CA ILE A 50 22.60 -9.79 -17.06
C ILE A 50 21.42 -8.91 -17.48
N PRO A 51 21.17 -8.77 -18.81
CA PRO A 51 20.07 -7.97 -19.30
C PRO A 51 18.72 -8.62 -18.99
N LEU A 52 17.75 -7.82 -18.58
CA LEU A 52 16.35 -8.21 -18.39
C LEU A 52 15.56 -7.99 -19.67
N SER A 53 15.93 -8.73 -20.70
CA SER A 53 15.27 -8.69 -22.01
C SER A 53 15.26 -10.06 -22.67
N TYR A 54 14.32 -10.25 -23.60
CA TYR A 54 14.23 -11.48 -24.39
C TYR A 54 13.73 -11.20 -25.80
N PRO A 55 14.09 -12.03 -26.80
CA PRO A 55 13.64 -11.87 -28.18
C PRO A 55 12.12 -12.02 -28.31
N LYS A 56 11.49 -11.24 -29.19
CA LYS A 56 10.04 -11.28 -29.44
C LYS A 56 9.49 -12.65 -29.91
N ASN A 57 10.32 -13.52 -30.44
CA ASN A 57 9.96 -14.90 -30.82
C ASN A 57 10.03 -15.90 -29.68
N SER A 58 10.33 -15.45 -28.45
CA SER A 58 10.38 -16.25 -27.22
C SER A 58 9.23 -15.88 -26.27
N SER A 59 9.21 -16.47 -25.08
CA SER A 59 8.25 -16.16 -24.02
C SER A 59 8.95 -15.68 -22.75
N VAL A 60 8.22 -14.95 -21.91
CA VAL A 60 8.74 -14.45 -20.61
C VAL A 60 9.14 -15.60 -19.69
N GLU A 61 8.43 -16.73 -19.72
CA GLU A 61 8.76 -17.92 -18.93
C GLU A 61 10.14 -18.47 -19.30
N ILE A 62 10.39 -18.67 -20.60
CA ILE A 62 11.68 -19.13 -21.12
C ILE A 62 12.78 -18.12 -20.77
N ALA A 63 12.49 -16.82 -20.89
CA ALA A 63 13.42 -15.77 -20.55
C ALA A 63 13.86 -15.84 -19.08
N ILE A 64 12.90 -16.00 -18.13
CA ILE A 64 13.20 -16.14 -16.71
C ILE A 64 14.07 -17.37 -16.45
N LYS A 65 13.75 -18.52 -17.04
CA LYS A 65 14.57 -19.75 -16.92
C LYS A 65 15.98 -19.56 -17.45
N ASN A 66 16.14 -18.85 -18.56
CA ASN A 66 17.45 -18.53 -19.14
C ASN A 66 18.25 -17.58 -18.23
N ILE A 67 17.61 -16.55 -17.66
CA ILE A 67 18.24 -15.66 -16.68
C ILE A 67 18.69 -16.46 -15.46
N GLN A 68 17.84 -17.34 -14.92
CA GLN A 68 18.20 -18.22 -13.80
C GLN A 68 19.46 -19.05 -14.10
N ASN A 69 19.54 -19.66 -15.29
CA ASN A 69 20.67 -20.49 -15.68
C ASN A 69 21.96 -19.65 -15.83
N GLN A 70 21.87 -18.46 -16.41
CA GLN A 70 23.02 -17.54 -16.51
C GLN A 70 23.51 -17.11 -15.14
N VAL A 71 22.60 -16.78 -14.21
CA VAL A 71 22.94 -16.42 -12.84
C VAL A 71 23.63 -17.56 -12.13
N VAL A 72 23.05 -18.76 -12.16
CA VAL A 72 23.64 -19.96 -11.52
C VAL A 72 25.04 -20.23 -12.05
N SER A 73 25.22 -20.20 -13.38
CA SER A 73 26.56 -20.37 -14.00
C SER A 73 27.55 -19.31 -13.52
N SER A 74 27.10 -18.06 -13.40
CA SER A 74 27.94 -16.94 -12.98
C SER A 74 28.36 -17.08 -11.52
N VAL A 75 27.42 -17.39 -10.62
CA VAL A 75 27.70 -17.57 -9.18
C VAL A 75 28.67 -18.71 -8.98
N LYS A 76 28.52 -19.85 -9.65
CA LYS A 76 29.45 -20.97 -9.63
C LYS A 76 30.88 -20.62 -10.10
N LYS A 77 31.00 -19.56 -10.92
CA LYS A 77 32.31 -19.01 -11.39
C LYS A 77 32.85 -17.92 -10.43
N GLY A 78 32.23 -17.71 -9.26
CA GLY A 78 32.67 -16.78 -8.24
C GLY A 78 32.24 -15.32 -8.46
N TYR A 79 31.20 -15.08 -9.25
CA TYR A 79 30.61 -13.75 -9.37
C TYR A 79 29.72 -13.49 -8.14
N ALA A 80 30.16 -12.62 -7.25
CA ALA A 80 29.46 -12.30 -6.01
C ALA A 80 28.40 -11.20 -6.16
N ILE A 81 28.45 -10.42 -7.24
CA ILE A 81 27.46 -9.38 -7.53
C ILE A 81 26.81 -9.72 -8.88
N ILE A 82 25.51 -9.96 -8.83
CA ILE A 82 24.68 -10.18 -10.02
C ILE A 82 23.88 -8.92 -10.24
N HIS A 83 24.20 -8.20 -11.30
CA HIS A 83 23.49 -6.98 -11.72
C HIS A 83 22.47 -7.32 -12.79
N LEU A 84 21.20 -7.41 -12.37
CA LEU A 84 20.06 -7.54 -13.27
C LEU A 84 19.73 -6.15 -13.81
N LYS A 85 19.85 -5.95 -15.12
CA LYS A 85 19.72 -4.64 -15.74
C LYS A 85 18.60 -4.65 -16.77
N GLU A 86 17.61 -3.79 -16.57
CA GLU A 86 16.58 -3.54 -17.57
C GLU A 86 17.19 -2.75 -18.74
N GLU A 87 17.39 -3.44 -19.84
CA GLU A 87 17.98 -2.91 -21.06
C GLU A 87 17.42 -3.65 -22.26
N LEU A 88 16.96 -2.91 -23.25
CA LEU A 88 16.52 -3.44 -24.53
C LEU A 88 17.61 -3.20 -25.56
N PRO A 89 18.22 -4.25 -26.12
CA PRO A 89 19.24 -4.09 -27.17
C PRO A 89 18.70 -3.36 -28.40
N ASP A 90 17.51 -3.73 -28.86
CA ASP A 90 16.82 -3.13 -30.00
C ASP A 90 15.30 -3.41 -29.96
N ALA A 91 14.61 -3.05 -31.05
CA ALA A 91 13.17 -3.22 -31.19
C ALA A 91 12.68 -4.68 -31.30
N SER A 92 13.58 -5.65 -31.51
CA SER A 92 13.25 -7.08 -31.57
C SER A 92 13.19 -7.76 -30.20
N PHE A 93 13.52 -7.01 -29.11
CA PHE A 93 13.49 -7.49 -27.74
C PHE A 93 12.32 -6.91 -26.94
N LEU A 94 11.87 -7.69 -25.96
CA LEU A 94 10.87 -7.32 -24.96
C LEU A 94 11.51 -7.30 -23.56
N PRO A 95 11.03 -6.45 -22.63
CA PRO A 95 11.54 -6.42 -21.26
C PRO A 95 11.01 -7.60 -20.44
N VAL A 96 11.82 -8.12 -19.53
CA VAL A 96 11.39 -9.03 -18.48
C VAL A 96 10.98 -8.22 -17.24
N ASN A 97 9.80 -8.51 -16.70
CA ASN A 97 9.36 -7.85 -15.45
C ASN A 97 10.38 -8.04 -14.34
N ALA A 98 10.81 -6.93 -13.73
CA ALA A 98 11.86 -6.90 -12.70
C ALA A 98 11.56 -7.79 -11.50
N LEU A 99 10.31 -7.80 -11.02
CA LEU A 99 9.92 -8.60 -9.85
C LEU A 99 9.91 -10.09 -10.14
N LEU A 100 9.43 -10.51 -11.33
CA LEU A 100 9.49 -11.90 -11.77
C LEU A 100 10.95 -12.38 -11.89
N ALA A 101 11.82 -11.56 -12.46
CA ALA A 101 13.24 -11.88 -12.61
C ALA A 101 13.94 -12.01 -11.24
N VAL A 102 13.76 -11.03 -10.36
CA VAL A 102 14.37 -11.04 -9.01
C VAL A 102 13.88 -12.25 -8.22
N GLY A 103 12.56 -12.45 -8.15
CA GLY A 103 11.97 -13.57 -7.41
C GLY A 103 12.43 -14.92 -7.97
N GLY A 104 12.35 -15.10 -9.30
CA GLY A 104 12.80 -16.33 -9.95
C GLY A 104 14.29 -16.64 -9.72
N VAL A 105 15.14 -15.64 -9.83
CA VAL A 105 16.58 -15.79 -9.56
C VAL A 105 16.82 -16.12 -8.08
N HIS A 106 16.20 -15.39 -7.17
CA HIS A 106 16.32 -15.62 -5.72
C HIS A 106 15.92 -17.06 -5.37
N GLN A 107 14.76 -17.51 -5.79
CA GLN A 107 14.26 -18.86 -5.51
C GLN A 107 15.18 -19.95 -6.11
N LYS A 108 15.67 -19.73 -7.31
CA LYS A 108 16.62 -20.68 -7.94
C LYS A 108 17.93 -20.79 -7.16
N LEU A 109 18.48 -19.67 -6.69
CA LEU A 109 19.70 -19.66 -5.89
C LEU A 109 19.48 -20.30 -4.52
N VAL A 110 18.33 -20.04 -3.87
CA VAL A 110 17.97 -20.69 -2.59
C VAL A 110 17.88 -22.21 -2.77
N LYS A 111 17.16 -22.68 -3.79
CA LYS A 111 17.00 -24.11 -4.08
C LYS A 111 18.34 -24.84 -4.30
N LEU A 112 19.35 -24.14 -4.81
CA LEU A 112 20.66 -24.70 -5.11
C LEU A 112 21.70 -24.45 -3.99
N GLY A 113 21.33 -23.82 -2.88
CA GLY A 113 22.25 -23.45 -1.80
C GLY A 113 23.29 -22.37 -2.16
N LEU A 114 23.03 -21.60 -3.24
CA LEU A 114 23.96 -20.59 -3.76
C LEU A 114 23.58 -19.15 -3.38
N ARG A 115 22.52 -18.97 -2.59
CA ARG A 115 22.00 -17.62 -2.33
C ARG A 115 22.94 -16.76 -1.49
N SER A 116 23.67 -17.35 -0.57
CA SER A 116 24.69 -16.68 0.26
C SER A 116 25.89 -16.18 -0.52
N ASP A 117 26.19 -16.81 -1.66
CA ASP A 117 27.37 -16.47 -2.46
C ASP A 117 27.15 -15.25 -3.36
N ALA A 118 25.91 -14.79 -3.50
CA ALA A 118 25.57 -13.75 -4.46
C ALA A 118 24.66 -12.66 -3.91
N ASN A 119 24.88 -11.44 -4.38
CA ASN A 119 24.04 -10.26 -4.13
C ASN A 119 23.33 -9.85 -5.41
N ILE A 120 22.03 -9.71 -5.36
CA ILE A 120 21.19 -9.33 -6.50
C ILE A 120 21.00 -7.81 -6.48
N VAL A 121 21.64 -7.12 -7.40
CA VAL A 121 21.44 -5.68 -7.65
C VAL A 121 20.53 -5.54 -8.86
N ILE A 122 19.46 -4.75 -8.74
CA ILE A 122 18.54 -4.55 -9.85
C ILE A 122 18.48 -3.08 -10.28
N THR A 123 18.61 -2.87 -11.59
CA THR A 123 18.35 -1.59 -12.27
C THR A 123 17.06 -1.73 -13.06
N THR A 124 16.05 -0.92 -12.73
CA THR A 124 14.72 -1.03 -13.35
C THR A 124 13.99 0.29 -13.44
N SER A 125 13.17 0.45 -14.47
CA SER A 125 12.24 1.55 -14.67
C SER A 125 10.91 1.33 -13.92
N SER A 126 10.55 0.10 -13.59
CA SER A 126 9.26 -0.27 -13.01
C SER A 126 9.14 0.05 -11.51
N ALA A 127 10.24 0.23 -10.78
CA ALA A 127 10.24 0.59 -9.37
C ALA A 127 10.29 2.11 -9.18
N ARG A 128 9.18 2.72 -8.76
CA ARG A 128 9.04 4.18 -8.63
C ARG A 128 8.68 4.62 -7.22
N ASP A 129 8.00 3.79 -6.45
CA ASP A 129 7.52 4.09 -5.11
C ASP A 129 8.07 3.11 -4.04
N THR A 130 7.77 3.39 -2.79
CA THR A 130 8.22 2.61 -1.65
C THR A 130 7.72 1.16 -1.69
N HIS A 131 6.48 0.93 -2.12
CA HIS A 131 5.88 -0.40 -2.17
C HIS A 131 6.59 -1.30 -3.19
N GLN A 132 6.80 -0.80 -4.40
CA GLN A 132 7.47 -1.53 -5.48
C GLN A 132 8.91 -1.89 -5.10
N ILE A 133 9.63 -0.95 -4.47
CA ILE A 133 10.99 -1.21 -3.97
C ILE A 133 10.98 -2.22 -2.83
N ALA A 134 10.03 -2.13 -1.90
CA ALA A 134 9.87 -3.08 -0.81
C ALA A 134 9.57 -4.50 -1.35
N CYS A 135 8.72 -4.63 -2.37
CA CYS A 135 8.48 -5.92 -3.04
C CYS A 135 9.76 -6.51 -3.62
N LEU A 136 10.55 -5.74 -4.36
CA LEU A 136 11.81 -6.22 -4.94
C LEU A 136 12.77 -6.73 -3.85
N ILE A 137 12.92 -5.99 -2.74
CA ILE A 137 13.79 -6.41 -1.62
C ILE A 137 13.19 -7.64 -0.93
N GLY A 138 11.90 -7.64 -0.64
CA GLY A 138 11.20 -8.74 0.02
C GLY A 138 11.26 -10.05 -0.76
N PHE A 139 11.33 -9.98 -2.09
CA PHE A 139 11.53 -11.14 -2.96
C PHE A 139 12.99 -11.39 -3.37
N GLY A 140 13.96 -10.73 -2.73
CA GLY A 140 15.34 -11.15 -2.76
C GLY A 140 16.36 -10.17 -3.33
N ALA A 141 15.97 -8.99 -3.83
CA ALA A 141 16.94 -7.96 -4.23
C ALA A 141 17.76 -7.50 -3.03
N THR A 142 19.07 -7.42 -3.20
CA THR A 142 19.97 -6.82 -2.22
C THR A 142 19.90 -5.31 -2.29
N ALA A 143 19.85 -4.76 -3.50
CA ALA A 143 19.71 -3.32 -3.72
C ALA A 143 19.00 -3.01 -5.03
N VAL A 144 18.40 -1.82 -5.09
CA VAL A 144 17.57 -1.34 -6.20
C VAL A 144 18.06 0.01 -6.68
N TYR A 145 18.21 0.16 -8.01
CA TYR A 145 18.43 1.44 -8.67
C TYR A 145 17.22 1.78 -9.56
N PRO A 146 16.34 2.71 -9.13
CA PRO A 146 15.11 3.05 -9.83
C PRO A 146 15.37 4.09 -10.94
N THR A 147 15.65 3.64 -12.16
CA THR A 147 16.08 4.50 -13.29
C THR A 147 15.04 5.55 -13.64
N LEU A 148 13.79 5.13 -13.93
CA LEU A 148 12.74 6.03 -14.38
C LEU A 148 12.38 7.09 -13.33
N ALA A 149 12.38 6.72 -12.03
CA ALA A 149 12.14 7.68 -10.98
C ALA A 149 13.20 8.81 -10.98
N TYR A 150 14.49 8.46 -11.15
CA TYR A 150 15.53 9.46 -11.25
C TYR A 150 15.45 10.28 -12.52
N GLN A 151 15.18 9.65 -13.68
CA GLN A 151 14.99 10.36 -14.95
C GLN A 151 13.84 11.36 -14.87
N THR A 152 12.71 10.95 -14.29
CA THR A 152 11.56 11.85 -14.07
C THR A 152 11.93 13.04 -13.17
N ILE A 153 12.65 12.80 -12.08
CA ILE A 153 13.11 13.88 -11.19
C ILE A 153 14.05 14.86 -11.92
N LEU A 154 14.96 14.34 -12.74
CA LEU A 154 15.85 15.15 -13.54
C LEU A 154 15.07 16.01 -14.54
N ASP A 155 14.11 15.41 -15.25
CA ASP A 155 13.28 16.12 -16.24
C ASP A 155 12.44 17.24 -15.57
N LEU A 156 11.75 16.93 -14.48
CA LEU A 156 10.96 17.91 -13.72
C LEU A 156 11.83 19.05 -13.13
N THR A 157 13.06 18.72 -12.72
CA THR A 157 14.01 19.74 -12.23
C THR A 157 14.48 20.63 -13.35
N ASN A 158 14.82 20.07 -14.52
CA ASN A 158 15.24 20.81 -15.69
C ASN A 158 14.13 21.71 -16.26
N LYS A 159 12.88 21.29 -16.14
CA LYS A 159 11.68 22.09 -16.48
C LYS A 159 11.32 23.14 -15.41
N ASN A 160 12.08 23.27 -14.34
CA ASN A 160 11.82 24.15 -13.19
C ASN A 160 10.49 23.86 -12.45
N GLU A 161 9.93 22.66 -12.60
CA GLU A 161 8.77 22.21 -11.84
C GLU A 161 9.14 21.77 -10.41
N LEU A 162 10.39 21.36 -10.21
CA LEU A 162 10.96 21.06 -8.89
C LEU A 162 12.04 22.10 -8.53
N LYS A 163 11.91 22.71 -7.35
CA LYS A 163 12.92 23.62 -6.80
C LYS A 163 14.13 22.87 -6.27
N GLY A 164 15.33 23.43 -6.46
CA GLY A 164 16.60 22.87 -6.01
C GLY A 164 17.38 22.18 -7.12
N SER A 165 18.53 21.61 -6.79
CA SER A 165 19.36 20.92 -7.76
C SER A 165 18.86 19.48 -8.01
N PRO A 166 19.19 18.88 -9.18
CA PRO A 166 18.90 17.48 -9.48
C PRO A 166 19.43 16.54 -8.40
N HIS A 167 20.63 16.78 -7.89
CA HIS A 167 21.24 15.97 -6.84
C HIS A 167 20.44 16.01 -5.54
N GLU A 168 20.00 17.19 -5.10
CA GLU A 168 19.18 17.37 -3.89
C GLU A 168 17.81 16.70 -4.06
N ASN A 169 17.16 16.87 -5.20
CA ASN A 169 15.85 16.28 -5.46
C ASN A 169 15.91 14.75 -5.48
N CYS A 170 16.93 14.16 -6.11
CA CYS A 170 17.18 12.73 -6.05
C CYS A 170 17.50 12.25 -4.61
N ALA A 171 18.20 13.04 -3.81
CA ALA A 171 18.48 12.74 -2.42
C ALA A 171 17.20 12.78 -1.55
N ARG A 172 16.32 13.78 -1.78
CA ARG A 172 15.01 13.89 -1.13
C ARG A 172 14.12 12.70 -1.44
N TYR A 173 14.08 12.28 -2.70
CA TYR A 173 13.36 11.06 -3.12
C TYR A 173 13.86 9.83 -2.35
N ARG A 174 15.18 9.56 -2.36
CA ARG A 174 15.75 8.44 -1.60
C ARG A 174 15.43 8.51 -0.11
N LYS A 175 15.51 9.71 0.49
CA LYS A 175 15.14 9.91 1.89
C LYS A 175 13.66 9.57 2.15
N GLY A 176 12.77 9.93 1.25
CA GLY A 176 11.34 9.60 1.31
C GLY A 176 11.11 8.08 1.24
N VAL A 177 11.70 7.42 0.23
CA VAL A 177 11.62 5.96 0.07
C VAL A 177 12.19 5.23 1.27
N ASN A 178 13.36 5.64 1.77
CA ASN A 178 13.98 5.06 2.96
C ASN A 178 13.10 5.16 4.20
N LYS A 179 12.45 6.31 4.43
CA LYS A 179 11.46 6.46 5.51
C LYS A 179 10.28 5.51 5.35
N GLY A 180 9.80 5.34 4.11
CA GLY A 180 8.74 4.40 3.80
C GLY A 180 9.14 2.94 4.08
N ILE A 181 10.32 2.52 3.66
CA ILE A 181 10.85 1.17 3.94
C ILE A 181 11.00 0.96 5.46
N LEU A 182 11.59 1.91 6.18
CA LEU A 182 11.69 1.85 7.64
C LEU A 182 10.31 1.69 8.31
N LYS A 183 9.30 2.37 7.79
CA LYS A 183 7.92 2.24 8.27
C LYS A 183 7.36 0.83 8.02
N ILE A 184 7.62 0.25 6.84
CA ILE A 184 7.18 -1.11 6.48
C ILE A 184 7.83 -2.13 7.41
N ILE A 185 9.15 -2.15 7.55
CA ILE A 185 9.85 -3.11 8.40
C ILE A 185 9.50 -2.94 9.88
N SER A 186 9.26 -1.69 10.32
CA SER A 186 8.77 -1.39 11.67
C SER A 186 7.43 -2.05 11.95
N LYS A 187 6.47 -1.94 11.02
CA LYS A 187 5.15 -2.56 11.16
C LYS A 187 5.21 -4.10 11.21
N MET A 188 6.21 -4.68 10.58
CA MET A 188 6.43 -6.13 10.55
C MET A 188 7.28 -6.62 11.73
N GLY A 189 7.76 -5.74 12.62
CA GLY A 189 8.63 -6.08 13.73
C GLY A 189 10.05 -6.47 13.32
N ILE A 190 10.49 -6.05 12.13
CA ILE A 190 11.81 -6.37 11.58
C ILE A 190 12.77 -5.20 11.84
N SER A 191 13.94 -5.49 12.38
CA SER A 191 14.92 -4.46 12.77
C SER A 191 15.95 -4.11 11.69
N THR A 192 16.24 -5.04 10.78
CA THR A 192 17.24 -4.85 9.72
C THR A 192 16.70 -5.19 8.34
N ILE A 193 17.18 -4.48 7.32
CA ILE A 193 16.77 -4.75 5.94
C ILE A 193 17.20 -6.13 5.44
N SER A 194 18.29 -6.66 5.97
CA SER A 194 18.76 -8.01 5.65
C SER A 194 17.76 -9.09 6.08
N SER A 195 17.09 -8.91 7.21
CA SER A 195 16.06 -9.84 7.71
C SER A 195 14.73 -9.68 6.96
N TYR A 196 14.51 -8.53 6.31
CA TYR A 196 13.34 -8.31 5.45
C TYR A 196 13.50 -8.98 4.07
N ARG A 197 14.72 -9.11 3.59
CA ARG A 197 15.03 -9.71 2.30
C ARG A 197 14.70 -11.20 2.29
N GLY A 198 13.79 -11.60 1.39
CA GLY A 198 13.33 -12.99 1.30
C GLY A 198 12.39 -13.41 2.43
N SER A 199 11.84 -12.46 3.19
CA SER A 199 10.97 -12.73 4.36
C SER A 199 9.62 -13.34 4.01
N GLN A 200 9.21 -13.31 2.74
CA GLN A 200 7.92 -13.84 2.26
C GLN A 200 6.67 -13.27 2.97
N LEU A 201 6.77 -12.08 3.51
CA LEU A 201 5.68 -11.38 4.22
C LEU A 201 4.73 -10.69 3.24
N PHE A 202 4.37 -11.39 2.17
CA PHE A 202 3.45 -10.95 1.14
C PHE A 202 2.36 -11.99 0.93
N GLU A 203 1.22 -11.52 0.45
CA GLU A 203 0.17 -12.36 -0.11
C GLU A 203 0.02 -12.02 -1.60
N ILE A 204 -0.03 -13.04 -2.44
CA ILE A 204 -0.20 -12.89 -3.88
C ILE A 204 -1.69 -12.98 -4.20
N VAL A 205 -2.17 -12.02 -4.97
CA VAL A 205 -3.55 -11.97 -5.46
C VAL A 205 -3.52 -11.89 -6.98
N GLY A 206 -4.17 -12.85 -7.64
CA GLY A 206 -4.37 -12.82 -9.08
C GLY A 206 -3.20 -13.34 -9.93
N LEU A 207 -2.30 -14.17 -9.37
CA LEU A 207 -1.30 -14.91 -10.13
C LEU A 207 -1.58 -16.41 -10.13
N ASN A 208 -1.38 -17.06 -11.26
CA ASN A 208 -1.52 -18.50 -11.38
C ASN A 208 -0.31 -19.24 -10.80
N SER A 209 -0.50 -20.52 -10.46
CA SER A 209 0.50 -21.34 -9.78
C SER A 209 1.81 -21.49 -10.54
N ASP A 210 1.79 -21.52 -11.87
CA ASP A 210 2.99 -21.57 -12.72
C ASP A 210 3.98 -20.42 -12.44
N ILE A 211 3.46 -19.21 -12.25
CA ILE A 211 4.26 -18.04 -11.90
C ILE A 211 4.72 -18.10 -10.45
N VAL A 212 3.80 -18.46 -9.54
CA VAL A 212 4.11 -18.54 -8.11
C VAL A 212 5.20 -19.57 -7.85
N ASP A 213 5.10 -20.75 -8.45
CA ASP A 213 6.06 -21.84 -8.26
C ASP A 213 7.44 -21.52 -8.83
N LEU A 214 7.50 -20.78 -9.95
CA LEU A 214 8.78 -20.40 -10.56
C LEU A 214 9.44 -19.20 -9.90
N CYS A 215 8.65 -18.18 -9.53
CA CYS A 215 9.18 -16.87 -9.14
C CYS A 215 9.00 -16.54 -7.65
N PHE A 216 7.97 -17.09 -7.01
CA PHE A 216 7.54 -16.71 -5.66
C PHE A 216 7.23 -17.93 -4.78
N THR A 217 8.00 -18.98 -4.93
CA THR A 217 7.83 -20.26 -4.22
C THR A 217 7.54 -20.04 -2.73
N ASN A 218 6.56 -20.78 -2.18
CA ASN A 218 6.10 -20.70 -0.79
C ASN A 218 5.41 -19.38 -0.37
N THR A 219 5.16 -18.45 -1.30
CA THR A 219 4.35 -17.27 -0.99
C THR A 219 2.87 -17.63 -1.09
N THR A 220 2.09 -17.22 -0.09
CA THR A 220 0.65 -17.51 -0.05
C THR A 220 -0.08 -16.88 -1.25
N SER A 221 -0.78 -17.70 -2.02
CA SER A 221 -1.62 -17.28 -3.15
C SER A 221 -2.96 -18.01 -3.10
N ARG A 222 -4.01 -17.33 -2.66
CA ARG A 222 -5.35 -17.92 -2.50
C ARG A 222 -6.23 -17.67 -3.71
N ILE A 223 -5.97 -16.61 -4.46
CA ILE A 223 -6.74 -16.20 -5.63
C ILE A 223 -5.83 -16.32 -6.84
N ARG A 224 -6.14 -17.28 -7.71
CA ARG A 224 -5.46 -17.46 -8.99
C ARG A 224 -5.88 -16.38 -9.98
N GLY A 225 -5.13 -16.24 -11.06
CA GLY A 225 -5.42 -15.28 -12.11
C GLY A 225 -4.46 -15.41 -13.29
N ARG A 226 -3.73 -14.36 -13.61
CA ARG A 226 -2.83 -14.26 -14.75
C ARG A 226 -1.74 -15.33 -14.75
N ASN A 227 -1.52 -15.94 -15.89
CA ASN A 227 -0.44 -16.89 -16.18
C ASN A 227 0.65 -16.23 -17.06
N PHE A 228 1.70 -16.97 -17.44
CA PHE A 228 2.79 -16.44 -18.26
C PHE A 228 2.33 -15.95 -19.64
N ASN A 229 1.34 -16.59 -20.27
CA ASN A 229 0.81 -16.13 -21.56
C ASN A 229 0.12 -14.77 -21.44
N ASP A 230 -0.54 -14.50 -20.31
CA ASP A 230 -1.17 -13.20 -20.08
C ASP A 230 -0.13 -12.10 -19.92
N PHE A 231 0.98 -12.40 -19.25
CA PHE A 231 2.12 -11.47 -19.18
C PHE A 231 2.76 -11.22 -20.54
N ASP A 232 2.94 -12.26 -21.37
CA ASP A 232 3.47 -12.09 -22.71
C ASP A 232 2.56 -11.21 -23.59
N LYS A 233 1.25 -11.39 -23.52
CA LYS A 233 0.28 -10.55 -24.24
C LYS A 233 0.34 -9.10 -23.77
N GLU A 234 0.37 -8.88 -22.46
CA GLU A 234 0.43 -7.54 -21.89
C GLU A 234 1.72 -6.81 -22.27
N ILE A 235 2.87 -7.46 -22.12
CA ILE A 235 4.18 -6.88 -22.47
C ILE A 235 4.22 -6.51 -23.95
N ARG A 236 3.71 -7.36 -24.85
CA ARG A 236 3.63 -7.09 -26.31
C ARG A 236 2.72 -5.89 -26.60
N SER A 237 1.54 -5.86 -25.98
CA SER A 237 0.61 -4.74 -26.16
C SER A 237 1.21 -3.41 -25.68
N ILE A 238 1.93 -3.43 -24.57
CA ILE A 238 2.64 -2.24 -24.06
C ILE A 238 3.77 -1.82 -25.02
N ASP A 239 4.54 -2.78 -25.55
CA ASP A 239 5.62 -2.49 -26.51
C ASP A 239 5.08 -1.92 -27.83
N GLU A 240 4.00 -2.49 -28.36
CA GLU A 240 3.31 -1.98 -29.56
C GLU A 240 2.79 -0.56 -29.32
N TYR A 241 2.13 -0.31 -28.19
CA TYR A 241 1.65 1.02 -27.82
C TYR A 241 2.81 2.02 -27.69
N ALA A 242 3.89 1.64 -26.98
CA ALA A 242 5.03 2.52 -26.77
C ALA A 242 5.78 2.86 -28.07
N ARG A 243 5.70 2.00 -29.08
CA ARG A 243 6.33 2.23 -30.41
C ARG A 243 5.39 2.89 -31.41
N SER A 244 4.09 2.93 -31.11
CA SER A 244 3.17 3.72 -31.94
C SER A 244 3.52 5.20 -31.76
N ASN A 245 3.53 5.96 -32.87
CA ASN A 245 3.86 7.40 -32.88
C ASN A 245 2.77 8.27 -32.22
N LEU A 246 2.25 7.87 -31.08
CA LEU A 246 1.30 8.65 -30.30
C LEU A 246 2.05 9.71 -29.53
N SER A 247 1.81 10.97 -29.89
CA SER A 247 2.43 12.15 -29.24
C SER A 247 2.01 12.34 -27.78
N ASP A 248 0.84 11.83 -27.41
CA ASP A 248 0.24 12.05 -26.10
C ASP A 248 0.18 10.76 -25.27
N MET A 249 0.77 10.80 -24.08
CA MET A 249 0.61 9.71 -23.11
C MET A 249 -0.82 9.68 -22.59
N ASN A 250 -1.49 8.55 -22.74
CA ASN A 250 -2.75 8.31 -22.06
C ASN A 250 -2.53 8.23 -20.54
N VAL A 251 -3.02 9.22 -19.81
CA VAL A 251 -2.91 9.27 -18.35
C VAL A 251 -3.78 8.20 -17.66
N GLY A 252 -4.70 7.59 -18.41
CA GLY A 252 -5.56 6.49 -17.95
C GLY A 252 -6.66 6.88 -16.97
N GLY A 253 -6.49 7.93 -16.20
CA GLY A 253 -7.49 8.40 -15.25
C GLY A 253 -7.63 7.56 -13.97
N LEU A 254 -6.65 6.73 -13.62
CA LEU A 254 -6.73 5.81 -12.46
C LEU A 254 -6.84 6.55 -11.11
N LEU A 255 -6.07 7.62 -10.90
CA LEU A 255 -6.04 8.36 -9.63
C LEU A 255 -6.98 9.56 -9.61
N LYS A 256 -7.23 10.16 -10.74
CA LYS A 256 -8.16 11.25 -10.96
C LYS A 256 -9.09 10.88 -12.09
N TYR A 257 -10.37 11.22 -11.97
CA TYR A 257 -11.31 11.08 -13.07
C TYR A 257 -10.83 11.88 -14.29
N ILE A 258 -10.77 11.20 -15.43
CA ILE A 258 -10.54 11.78 -16.75
C ILE A 258 -11.65 11.26 -17.67
N HIS A 259 -12.27 12.16 -18.44
CA HIS A 259 -13.30 11.76 -19.38
C HIS A 259 -12.71 10.79 -20.44
N GLY A 260 -13.37 9.64 -20.64
CA GLY A 260 -12.87 8.58 -21.52
C GLY A 260 -11.72 7.73 -20.95
N GLY A 261 -11.31 7.96 -19.70
CA GLY A 261 -10.34 7.15 -18.98
C GLY A 261 -10.99 6.04 -18.14
N GLU A 262 -10.28 5.61 -17.09
CA GLU A 262 -10.73 4.58 -16.15
C GLU A 262 -12.09 4.94 -15.53
N TYR A 263 -12.98 3.95 -15.43
CA TYR A 263 -14.30 4.16 -14.85
C TYR A 263 -14.21 4.27 -13.33
N HIS A 264 -14.75 5.37 -12.78
CA HIS A 264 -14.84 5.61 -11.35
C HIS A 264 -16.25 5.37 -10.83
N THR A 265 -16.37 4.65 -9.73
CA THR A 265 -17.64 4.38 -9.03
C THR A 265 -18.39 5.67 -8.71
N TYR A 266 -17.67 6.69 -8.26
CA TYR A 266 -18.18 8.04 -7.98
C TYR A 266 -17.71 9.02 -9.05
N ASN A 267 -18.20 8.83 -10.27
CA ASN A 267 -17.91 9.74 -11.38
C ASN A 267 -18.75 11.03 -11.24
N PRO A 268 -18.43 12.09 -12.01
CA PRO A 268 -19.11 13.38 -11.91
C PRO A 268 -20.62 13.33 -12.14
N GLU A 269 -21.12 12.43 -12.99
CA GLU A 269 -22.54 12.30 -13.28
C GLU A 269 -23.31 11.80 -12.06
N ILE A 270 -22.84 10.71 -11.45
CA ILE A 270 -23.42 10.12 -10.24
C ILE A 270 -23.41 11.14 -9.10
N VAL A 271 -22.29 11.84 -8.90
CA VAL A 271 -22.16 12.84 -7.82
C VAL A 271 -23.11 14.02 -8.04
N LYS A 272 -23.19 14.55 -9.26
CA LYS A 272 -24.09 15.67 -9.59
C LYS A 272 -25.55 15.30 -9.34
N LYS A 273 -25.97 14.10 -9.76
CA LYS A 273 -27.38 13.66 -9.57
C LYS A 273 -27.71 13.45 -8.11
N LEU A 274 -26.78 12.92 -7.31
CA LEU A 274 -26.98 12.83 -5.86
C LEU A 274 -27.11 14.22 -5.23
N GLN A 275 -26.22 15.15 -5.58
CA GLN A 275 -26.28 16.54 -5.07
C GLN A 275 -27.57 17.25 -5.46
N GLU A 276 -28.04 17.07 -6.70
CA GLU A 276 -29.30 17.60 -7.18
C GLU A 276 -30.50 17.05 -6.35
N ALA A 277 -30.55 15.73 -6.20
CA ALA A 277 -31.59 15.07 -5.42
C ALA A 277 -31.65 15.58 -3.97
N VAL A 278 -30.48 15.71 -3.32
CA VAL A 278 -30.38 16.18 -1.93
C VAL A 278 -30.75 17.66 -1.81
N SER A 279 -30.29 18.51 -2.74
CA SER A 279 -30.53 19.96 -2.64
C SER A 279 -31.96 20.36 -2.98
N THR A 280 -32.62 19.62 -3.88
CA THR A 280 -33.99 19.90 -4.31
C THR A 280 -35.05 19.11 -3.56
N GLY A 281 -34.69 18.03 -2.88
CA GLY A 281 -35.64 17.06 -2.30
C GLY A 281 -36.42 16.28 -3.35
N SER A 282 -35.95 16.26 -4.61
CA SER A 282 -36.65 15.64 -5.73
C SER A 282 -36.52 14.13 -5.74
N GLU A 283 -37.64 13.44 -5.59
CA GLU A 283 -37.68 11.97 -5.71
C GLU A 283 -37.34 11.47 -7.12
N VAL A 284 -37.63 12.28 -8.14
CA VAL A 284 -37.26 11.97 -9.53
C VAL A 284 -35.77 11.97 -9.71
N SER A 285 -35.07 13.02 -9.25
CA SER A 285 -33.59 13.09 -9.30
C SER A 285 -32.93 11.97 -8.48
N TYR A 286 -33.55 11.56 -7.37
CA TYR A 286 -33.06 10.43 -6.60
C TYR A 286 -33.21 9.09 -7.34
N LYS A 287 -34.32 8.87 -8.04
CA LYS A 287 -34.54 7.69 -8.89
C LYS A 287 -33.53 7.65 -10.06
N GLU A 288 -33.23 8.80 -10.66
CA GLU A 288 -32.20 8.90 -11.70
C GLU A 288 -30.82 8.55 -11.15
N TYR A 289 -30.45 9.08 -9.97
CA TYR A 289 -29.24 8.71 -9.27
C TYR A 289 -29.16 7.19 -9.00
N SER A 290 -30.22 6.61 -8.47
CA SER A 290 -30.30 5.16 -8.19
C SER A 290 -30.12 4.34 -9.47
N ASN A 291 -30.77 4.73 -10.56
CA ASN A 291 -30.62 4.07 -11.85
C ASN A 291 -29.17 4.14 -12.40
N LEU A 292 -28.50 5.29 -12.23
CA LEU A 292 -27.10 5.45 -12.63
C LEU A 292 -26.16 4.53 -11.81
N VAL A 293 -26.44 4.35 -10.52
CA VAL A 293 -25.67 3.45 -9.66
C VAL A 293 -25.93 1.99 -10.00
N ASP A 294 -27.20 1.60 -10.21
CA ASP A 294 -27.60 0.22 -10.42
C ASP A 294 -27.23 -0.32 -11.81
N LYS A 295 -27.23 0.56 -12.82
CA LYS A 295 -26.95 0.18 -14.23
C LYS A 295 -25.53 0.43 -14.69
N ARG A 296 -24.66 0.92 -13.80
CA ARG A 296 -23.24 1.17 -14.14
C ARG A 296 -22.50 -0.15 -14.47
N PRO A 297 -21.39 -0.08 -15.22
CA PRO A 297 -20.48 -1.21 -15.34
C PRO A 297 -19.96 -1.66 -13.97
N PRO A 298 -19.70 -2.96 -13.76
CA PRO A 298 -19.12 -3.44 -12.50
C PRO A 298 -17.79 -2.73 -12.23
N ALA A 299 -17.69 -2.04 -11.09
CA ALA A 299 -16.51 -1.30 -10.67
C ALA A 299 -15.92 -1.81 -9.34
N MET A 300 -16.69 -2.61 -8.60
CA MET A 300 -16.30 -3.23 -7.35
C MET A 300 -16.71 -4.70 -7.33
N LEU A 301 -16.04 -5.52 -6.53
CA LEU A 301 -16.39 -6.94 -6.39
C LEU A 301 -17.85 -7.17 -5.99
N ARG A 302 -18.41 -6.30 -5.14
CA ARG A 302 -19.83 -6.39 -4.74
C ARG A 302 -20.82 -6.19 -5.90
N ASP A 303 -20.42 -5.47 -6.96
CA ASP A 303 -21.25 -5.25 -8.14
C ASP A 303 -21.44 -6.55 -8.96
N LEU A 304 -20.64 -7.57 -8.70
CA LEU A 304 -20.72 -8.92 -9.26
C LEU A 304 -21.53 -9.90 -8.38
N LEU A 305 -22.04 -9.45 -7.23
CA LEU A 305 -22.77 -10.28 -6.30
C LEU A 305 -24.27 -10.08 -6.50
N GLU A 306 -25.01 -11.18 -6.44
CA GLU A 306 -26.46 -11.19 -6.48
C GLU A 306 -27.04 -11.80 -5.20
N ILE A 307 -28.20 -11.28 -4.79
CA ILE A 307 -28.96 -11.88 -3.67
C ILE A 307 -29.56 -13.20 -4.14
N LYS A 308 -29.30 -14.28 -3.43
CA LYS A 308 -29.91 -15.58 -3.74
C LYS A 308 -31.45 -15.51 -3.58
N THR A 309 -32.14 -15.57 -4.69
CA THR A 309 -33.61 -15.54 -4.75
C THR A 309 -34.25 -16.91 -4.90
N ASN A 310 -33.46 -17.98 -4.84
CA ASN A 310 -33.93 -19.37 -5.01
C ASN A 310 -34.58 -19.97 -3.74
N ARG A 311 -34.83 -19.16 -2.73
CA ARG A 311 -35.55 -19.56 -1.52
C ARG A 311 -37.04 -19.46 -1.72
N LYS A 312 -37.80 -20.33 -1.02
CA LYS A 312 -39.25 -20.25 -1.00
C LYS A 312 -39.71 -18.92 -0.40
N SER A 313 -40.63 -18.23 -1.05
CA SER A 313 -41.19 -16.98 -0.53
C SER A 313 -41.89 -17.21 0.80
N ILE A 314 -41.82 -16.24 1.70
CA ILE A 314 -42.50 -16.26 3.01
C ILE A 314 -43.61 -15.19 2.99
N ASP A 315 -44.59 -15.31 3.91
CA ASP A 315 -45.65 -14.30 4.06
C ASP A 315 -45.01 -12.97 4.46
N ILE A 316 -45.45 -11.90 3.82
CA ILE A 316 -44.98 -10.52 4.08
C ILE A 316 -45.16 -10.11 5.54
N LYS A 317 -46.16 -10.64 6.23
CA LYS A 317 -46.39 -10.40 7.66
C LYS A 317 -45.31 -11.00 8.56
N SER A 318 -44.58 -11.99 8.08
CA SER A 318 -43.45 -12.58 8.80
C SER A 318 -42.14 -11.90 8.49
N VAL A 319 -42.11 -10.95 7.57
CA VAL A 319 -40.92 -10.15 7.25
C VAL A 319 -40.78 -9.02 8.26
N GLU A 320 -39.60 -8.84 8.80
CA GLU A 320 -39.27 -7.77 9.73
C GLU A 320 -39.45 -6.40 9.07
N SER A 321 -40.04 -5.47 9.80
CA SER A 321 -40.29 -4.11 9.27
C SER A 321 -38.95 -3.36 9.07
N SER A 322 -38.94 -2.41 8.11
CA SER A 322 -37.77 -1.55 7.88
C SER A 322 -37.34 -0.77 9.14
N LYS A 323 -38.31 -0.36 9.99
CA LYS A 323 -38.04 0.30 11.27
C LYS A 323 -37.25 -0.57 12.24
N GLU A 324 -37.58 -1.87 12.31
CA GLU A 324 -36.84 -2.81 13.17
C GLU A 324 -35.46 -3.12 12.59
N ILE A 325 -35.36 -3.23 11.27
CA ILE A 325 -34.08 -3.43 10.57
C ILE A 325 -33.15 -2.24 10.80
N LEU A 326 -33.64 -1.02 10.68
CA LEU A 326 -32.84 0.21 10.86
C LEU A 326 -32.20 0.34 12.24
N LYS A 327 -32.82 -0.18 13.29
CA LYS A 327 -32.24 -0.18 14.65
C LYS A 327 -30.89 -0.90 14.75
N ARG A 328 -30.57 -1.75 13.80
CA ARG A 328 -29.31 -2.50 13.75
C ARG A 328 -28.23 -1.82 12.91
N PHE A 329 -28.54 -0.67 12.31
CA PHE A 329 -27.57 0.07 11.52
C PHE A 329 -26.84 1.11 12.35
N ASP A 330 -25.53 1.13 12.21
CA ASP A 330 -24.65 2.07 12.89
C ASP A 330 -23.87 2.88 11.84
N SER A 331 -23.64 4.17 12.08
CA SER A 331 -22.74 4.93 11.24
C SER A 331 -21.28 4.56 11.53
N ALA A 332 -20.40 4.79 10.56
CA ALA A 332 -18.95 4.73 10.82
C ALA A 332 -18.54 5.72 11.92
N GLY A 333 -17.51 5.38 12.69
CA GLY A 333 -16.92 6.29 13.68
C GLY A 333 -16.16 7.43 13.00
N MET A 334 -16.76 8.59 12.95
CA MET A 334 -16.18 9.80 12.35
C MET A 334 -16.00 10.87 13.43
N SER A 335 -14.74 11.17 13.77
CA SER A 335 -14.44 12.08 14.87
C SER A 335 -14.60 13.55 14.50
N LEU A 336 -15.03 14.36 15.46
CA LEU A 336 -14.98 15.81 15.35
C LEU A 336 -13.51 16.25 15.22
N GLY A 337 -13.20 16.99 14.16
CA GLY A 337 -11.85 17.32 13.72
C GLY A 337 -11.49 16.66 12.38
N ALA A 338 -12.06 15.49 12.06
CA ALA A 338 -12.10 14.96 10.70
C ALA A 338 -13.29 15.53 9.92
N LEU A 339 -14.42 15.75 10.61
CA LEU A 339 -15.62 16.42 10.09
C LEU A 339 -15.80 17.79 10.72
N SER A 340 -16.55 18.67 10.05
CA SER A 340 -17.06 19.91 10.66
C SER A 340 -18.10 19.60 11.74
N PRO A 341 -18.32 20.49 12.72
CA PRO A 341 -19.37 20.32 13.72
C PRO A 341 -20.74 20.07 13.10
N LYS A 342 -21.12 20.86 12.09
CA LYS A 342 -22.38 20.73 11.39
C LYS A 342 -22.55 19.35 10.74
N ALA A 343 -21.55 18.85 10.03
CA ALA A 343 -21.60 17.52 9.41
C ALA A 343 -21.72 16.41 10.45
N HIS A 344 -21.01 16.52 11.57
CA HIS A 344 -21.06 15.55 12.66
C HIS A 344 -22.42 15.53 13.35
N GLU A 345 -23.04 16.72 13.57
CA GLU A 345 -24.38 16.86 14.14
C GLU A 345 -25.47 16.36 13.19
N THR A 346 -25.41 16.74 11.91
CA THR A 346 -26.37 16.30 10.88
C THR A 346 -26.37 14.77 10.74
N LEU A 347 -25.21 14.14 10.81
CA LEU A 347 -25.13 12.68 10.78
C LEU A 347 -25.81 12.04 11.99
N ALA A 348 -25.59 12.58 13.19
CA ALA A 348 -26.24 12.09 14.40
C ALA A 348 -27.77 12.26 14.34
N GLU A 349 -28.23 13.43 13.92
CA GLU A 349 -29.65 13.73 13.74
C GLU A 349 -30.32 12.80 12.71
N ALA A 350 -29.68 12.58 11.56
CA ALA A 350 -30.18 11.67 10.53
C ALA A 350 -30.33 10.23 11.06
N MET A 351 -29.30 9.71 11.76
CA MET A 351 -29.35 8.36 12.32
C MET A 351 -30.39 8.23 13.43
N ASN A 352 -30.54 9.23 14.29
CA ASN A 352 -31.55 9.24 15.34
C ASN A 352 -32.98 9.28 14.77
N ASN A 353 -33.23 10.09 13.73
CA ASN A 353 -34.52 10.14 13.05
C ASN A 353 -34.89 8.82 12.37
N LEU A 354 -33.92 8.06 11.91
CA LEU A 354 -34.12 6.72 11.36
C LEU A 354 -34.29 5.62 12.43
N GLY A 355 -34.11 5.94 13.72
CA GLY A 355 -34.09 4.96 14.81
C GLY A 355 -32.78 4.15 14.86
N ALA A 356 -31.77 4.51 14.08
CA ALA A 356 -30.45 3.94 14.02
C ALA A 356 -29.49 4.61 15.01
N ARG A 357 -28.18 4.33 14.94
CA ARG A 357 -27.20 4.87 15.87
C ARG A 357 -26.04 5.53 15.12
N SER A 358 -25.67 6.73 15.53
CA SER A 358 -24.45 7.38 15.08
C SER A 358 -23.31 7.11 16.06
N ASN A 359 -22.08 7.12 15.52
CA ASN A 359 -20.86 6.90 16.25
C ASN A 359 -20.04 8.20 16.33
N SER A 360 -19.77 8.68 17.54
CA SER A 360 -19.04 9.93 17.78
C SER A 360 -17.60 9.92 17.25
N GLY A 361 -17.04 8.75 16.97
CA GLY A 361 -15.59 8.63 16.78
C GLY A 361 -14.83 8.98 18.06
N GLU A 362 -13.56 9.30 17.91
CA GLU A 362 -12.61 9.49 19.02
C GLU A 362 -12.36 10.97 19.40
N GLY A 363 -13.18 11.88 18.91
CA GLY A 363 -12.98 13.33 19.08
C GLY A 363 -13.66 13.96 20.27
N GLY A 364 -14.44 13.21 21.05
CA GLY A 364 -15.35 13.75 22.04
C GLY A 364 -16.63 14.31 21.40
N GLU A 365 -17.51 14.83 22.20
CA GLU A 365 -18.77 15.42 21.78
C GLU A 365 -19.13 16.62 22.66
N ALA A 366 -19.73 17.64 22.07
CA ALA A 366 -20.12 18.84 22.80
C ALA A 366 -21.25 18.52 23.80
N ILE A 367 -21.12 19.04 25.02
CA ILE A 367 -22.09 18.79 26.13
C ILE A 367 -23.49 19.24 25.74
N GLU A 368 -23.59 20.32 24.99
CA GLU A 368 -24.85 20.95 24.55
C GLU A 368 -25.68 20.04 23.61
N ARG A 369 -25.06 18.96 23.12
CA ARG A 369 -25.73 17.96 22.25
C ARG A 369 -26.46 16.89 23.04
N TYR A 370 -26.07 16.65 24.30
CA TYR A 370 -26.65 15.57 25.10
C TYR A 370 -28.12 15.83 25.40
N GLY A 371 -28.94 14.79 25.27
CA GLY A 371 -30.39 14.88 25.41
C GLY A 371 -31.13 15.50 24.20
N THR A 372 -30.40 15.74 23.08
CA THR A 372 -31.00 16.22 21.84
C THR A 372 -30.87 15.18 20.73
N ASP A 373 -31.58 15.39 19.60
CA ASP A 373 -31.48 14.52 18.41
C ASP A 373 -30.07 14.51 17.78
N LYS A 374 -29.20 15.40 18.22
CA LYS A 374 -27.80 15.49 17.74
C LYS A 374 -26.83 14.67 18.57
N THR A 375 -27.28 13.94 19.58
CA THR A 375 -26.45 13.07 20.40
C THR A 375 -26.04 11.83 19.63
N SER A 376 -24.74 11.50 19.59
CA SER A 376 -24.26 10.22 19.09
C SER A 376 -24.47 9.13 20.15
N LYS A 377 -25.23 8.09 19.81
CA LYS A 377 -25.55 6.99 20.74
C LYS A 377 -24.38 6.06 20.99
N ILE A 378 -23.49 5.89 20.01
CA ILE A 378 -22.25 5.13 20.16
C ILE A 378 -21.13 6.11 20.44
N LYS A 379 -20.39 5.88 21.52
CA LYS A 379 -19.25 6.70 21.89
C LYS A 379 -17.97 5.86 21.94
N GLN A 380 -16.98 6.28 21.16
CA GLN A 380 -15.68 5.59 21.19
C GLN A 380 -14.88 5.99 22.42
N VAL A 381 -14.24 4.99 23.02
CA VAL A 381 -13.36 5.16 24.17
C VAL A 381 -12.07 4.36 23.97
N ALA A 382 -10.94 4.97 24.35
CA ALA A 382 -9.65 4.31 24.44
C ALA A 382 -8.80 5.01 25.50
N SER A 383 -7.85 4.28 26.06
CA SER A 383 -6.88 4.84 27.01
C SER A 383 -6.06 5.98 26.36
N GLY A 384 -5.84 7.05 27.10
CA GLY A 384 -5.08 8.21 26.65
C GLY A 384 -5.73 9.04 25.53
N ARG A 385 -7.04 8.91 25.31
CA ARG A 385 -7.79 9.69 24.32
C ARG A 385 -8.27 11.02 24.91
N PHE A 386 -8.11 12.07 24.12
CA PHE A 386 -8.61 13.40 24.44
C PHE A 386 -10.13 13.48 24.25
N GLY A 387 -10.82 14.18 25.16
CA GLY A 387 -12.26 14.39 25.07
C GLY A 387 -13.13 13.27 25.63
N VAL A 388 -12.55 12.23 26.19
CA VAL A 388 -13.26 11.15 26.90
C VAL A 388 -13.36 11.54 28.37
N THR A 389 -14.58 11.88 28.81
CA THR A 389 -14.90 12.27 30.20
C THR A 389 -15.98 11.37 30.77
N PRO A 390 -16.15 11.28 32.10
CA PRO A 390 -17.28 10.56 32.70
C PRO A 390 -18.63 11.01 32.12
N HIS A 391 -18.82 12.32 31.94
CA HIS A 391 -20.04 12.87 31.34
C HIS A 391 -20.27 12.40 29.90
N TYR A 392 -19.21 12.32 29.09
CA TYR A 392 -19.27 11.74 27.73
C TYR A 392 -19.68 10.27 27.79
N LEU A 393 -19.10 9.48 28.70
CA LEU A 393 -19.35 8.05 28.79
C LEU A 393 -20.77 7.70 29.25
N VAL A 394 -21.29 8.40 30.26
CA VAL A 394 -22.64 8.12 30.78
C VAL A 394 -23.78 8.49 29.81
N ASN A 395 -23.48 9.32 28.81
CA ASN A 395 -24.43 9.67 27.74
C ASN A 395 -24.34 8.72 26.52
N ALA A 396 -23.68 7.58 26.64
CA ALA A 396 -23.60 6.57 25.61
C ALA A 396 -24.68 5.51 25.79
N GLU A 397 -25.36 5.10 24.71
CA GLU A 397 -26.13 3.84 24.69
C GLU A 397 -25.19 2.66 24.49
N VAL A 398 -24.10 2.85 23.70
CA VAL A 398 -23.07 1.85 23.41
C VAL A 398 -21.69 2.47 23.57
N LEU A 399 -20.84 1.85 24.37
CA LEU A 399 -19.42 2.17 24.46
C LEU A 399 -18.66 1.31 23.47
N GLN A 400 -17.97 1.93 22.52
CA GLN A 400 -17.11 1.25 21.56
C GLN A 400 -15.66 1.40 21.97
N ILE A 401 -15.06 0.31 22.44
CA ILE A 401 -13.63 0.30 22.81
C ILE A 401 -12.80 0.30 21.52
N LYS A 402 -11.96 1.32 21.35
CA LYS A 402 -11.03 1.41 20.24
C LYS A 402 -9.68 0.82 20.63
N ILE A 403 -9.36 -0.32 20.04
CA ILE A 403 -8.02 -0.91 20.14
C ILE A 403 -7.06 -0.24 19.17
N ALA A 404 -5.78 -0.62 19.22
CA ALA A 404 -4.76 -0.07 18.31
C ALA A 404 -5.12 -0.29 16.83
N GLN A 405 -4.81 0.72 16.00
CA GLN A 405 -5.03 0.62 14.57
C GLN A 405 -3.95 -0.26 13.93
N GLY A 406 -4.34 -1.32 13.24
CA GLY A 406 -3.42 -2.23 12.55
C GLY A 406 -2.54 -1.54 11.50
N ALA A 407 -3.05 -0.48 10.86
CA ALA A 407 -2.29 0.32 9.90
C ALA A 407 -1.25 1.26 10.53
N LYS A 408 -1.26 1.44 11.85
CA LYS A 408 -0.40 2.38 12.59
C LYS A 408 0.20 1.73 13.85
N PRO A 409 0.87 0.58 13.76
CA PRO A 409 1.50 -0.02 14.94
C PRO A 409 2.57 0.93 15.46
N GLY A 410 2.60 1.13 16.77
CA GLY A 410 3.53 2.07 17.42
C GLY A 410 3.22 3.55 17.20
N GLU A 411 2.12 3.91 16.52
CA GLU A 411 1.66 5.29 16.38
C GLU A 411 0.31 5.47 17.09
N GLY A 412 0.19 6.47 17.94
CA GLY A 412 -1.08 6.90 18.51
C GLY A 412 -1.91 7.74 17.55
N GLY A 413 -3.05 8.23 18.02
CA GLY A 413 -3.83 9.24 17.30
C GLY A 413 -3.07 10.57 17.26
N GLN A 414 -3.06 11.21 16.10
CA GLN A 414 -2.48 12.54 15.94
C GLN A 414 -3.50 13.49 15.33
N LEU A 415 -3.64 14.69 15.91
CA LEU A 415 -4.37 15.80 15.33
C LEU A 415 -3.43 16.98 15.17
N PRO A 416 -3.11 17.39 13.93
CA PRO A 416 -2.22 18.53 13.68
C PRO A 416 -2.75 19.83 14.30
N GLY A 417 -1.89 20.67 14.83
CA GLY A 417 -2.25 21.92 15.51
C GLY A 417 -3.13 22.84 14.67
N GLY A 418 -2.91 22.91 13.36
CA GLY A 418 -3.76 23.68 12.44
C GLY A 418 -5.25 23.25 12.38
N LYS A 419 -5.58 22.05 12.86
CA LYS A 419 -6.96 21.56 13.00
C LYS A 419 -7.52 21.78 14.40
N VAL A 420 -6.68 22.10 15.38
CA VAL A 420 -7.09 22.33 16.79
C VAL A 420 -7.54 23.77 16.94
N ASN A 421 -8.76 24.06 16.52
CA ASN A 421 -9.42 25.34 16.75
C ASN A 421 -9.95 25.45 18.20
N LYS A 422 -10.53 26.60 18.56
CA LYS A 422 -11.07 26.87 19.91
C LYS A 422 -12.07 25.81 20.39
N LEU A 423 -12.97 25.37 19.50
CA LEU A 423 -14.00 24.36 19.83
C LEU A 423 -13.34 22.99 20.10
N ILE A 424 -12.46 22.54 19.21
CA ILE A 424 -11.76 21.25 19.35
C ILE A 424 -10.86 21.27 20.59
N ALA A 425 -10.17 22.39 20.85
CA ALA A 425 -9.37 22.56 22.04
C ALA A 425 -10.22 22.47 23.33
N LYS A 426 -11.38 23.14 23.38
CA LYS A 426 -12.35 23.04 24.49
C LYS A 426 -12.77 21.58 24.72
N LEU A 427 -13.19 20.87 23.67
CA LEU A 427 -13.70 19.50 23.77
C LEU A 427 -12.61 18.48 24.13
N ARG A 428 -11.37 18.76 23.81
CA ARG A 428 -10.24 17.87 24.07
C ARG A 428 -9.38 18.30 25.27
N TYR A 429 -9.83 19.31 26.01
CA TYR A 429 -9.11 19.87 27.15
C TYR A 429 -7.67 20.23 26.80
N SER A 430 -7.49 20.99 25.71
CA SER A 430 -6.20 21.37 25.18
C SER A 430 -6.16 22.84 24.77
N THR A 431 -5.04 23.29 24.23
CA THR A 431 -4.83 24.66 23.75
C THR A 431 -4.99 24.74 22.22
N PRO A 432 -5.68 25.77 21.69
CA PRO A 432 -5.78 25.98 20.25
C PRO A 432 -4.40 26.08 19.58
N GLY A 433 -4.25 25.48 18.40
CA GLY A 433 -3.00 25.51 17.63
C GLY A 433 -1.94 24.47 18.05
N VAL A 434 -2.13 23.77 19.17
CA VAL A 434 -1.18 22.74 19.63
C VAL A 434 -1.53 21.39 19.01
N THR A 435 -0.51 20.70 18.46
CA THR A 435 -0.67 19.34 17.96
C THR A 435 -0.96 18.36 19.09
N LEU A 436 -2.03 17.57 18.96
CA LEU A 436 -2.41 16.55 19.92
C LEU A 436 -1.89 15.18 19.48
N ILE A 437 -1.16 14.50 20.36
CA ILE A 437 -0.60 13.17 20.11
C ILE A 437 -0.98 12.26 21.26
N SER A 438 -1.68 11.16 20.98
CA SER A 438 -1.94 10.11 21.96
C SER A 438 -0.76 9.14 21.98
N PRO A 439 -0.14 8.86 23.13
CA PRO A 439 0.99 7.94 23.20
C PRO A 439 0.54 6.50 22.87
N PRO A 440 1.21 5.82 21.92
CA PRO A 440 0.84 4.49 21.47
C PRO A 440 0.86 3.40 22.56
N PRO A 441 1.88 3.39 23.46
CA PRO A 441 2.06 2.29 24.42
C PRO A 441 0.91 2.16 25.42
N VAL A 442 0.30 3.29 25.81
CA VAL A 442 -0.74 3.32 26.85
C VAL A 442 -2.04 2.69 26.37
N SER A 443 -2.44 2.97 25.11
CA SER A 443 -3.66 2.39 24.52
C SER A 443 -3.53 0.90 24.25
N TYR A 444 -2.33 0.42 23.95
CA TYR A 444 -2.10 -0.97 23.56
C TYR A 444 -1.88 -1.88 24.77
N THR A 445 -1.08 -1.44 25.74
CA THR A 445 -0.67 -2.27 26.88
C THR A 445 -1.80 -2.44 27.90
N HIS A 446 -2.58 -1.39 28.17
CA HIS A 446 -3.65 -1.46 29.16
C HIS A 446 -4.88 -2.24 28.68
N LEU A 447 -5.27 -2.12 27.41
CA LEU A 447 -6.39 -2.88 26.87
C LEU A 447 -6.07 -4.37 26.75
N ARG A 448 -4.86 -4.74 26.34
CA ARG A 448 -4.43 -6.15 26.29
C ARG A 448 -4.23 -6.78 27.66
N ALA A 449 -3.77 -6.03 28.65
CA ALA A 449 -3.63 -6.54 30.00
C ALA A 449 -4.99 -6.94 30.61
N HIS A 450 -6.07 -6.26 30.22
CA HIS A 450 -7.42 -6.62 30.64
C HIS A 450 -8.00 -7.81 29.82
N GLU A 451 -7.64 -7.97 28.55
CA GLU A 451 -8.05 -9.12 27.73
C GLU A 451 -7.39 -10.43 28.18
N THR A 452 -6.15 -10.38 28.64
CA THR A 452 -5.42 -11.58 29.12
C THR A 452 -5.83 -12.05 30.52
N SER A 453 -6.58 -11.24 31.27
CA SER A 453 -7.10 -11.62 32.59
C SER A 453 -8.50 -12.28 32.54
N LEU A 454 -9.06 -12.48 31.35
CA LEU A 454 -10.37 -13.11 31.13
C LEU A 454 -10.29 -14.55 30.54
N HIS A 455 -9.07 -15.14 30.53
CA HIS A 455 -8.85 -16.54 30.15
C HIS A 455 -8.26 -17.36 31.27
#